data_6c141880d29617b9ae24508fcedf1c57
#
_entry.id   6c141880d29617b9ae24508fcedf1c57
#
_cell.length_a   1.000
_cell.length_b   1.000
_cell.length_c   1.000
_cell.angle_alpha   90.00
_cell.angle_beta   90.00
_cell.angle_gamma   90.00
#
_symmetry.space_group_name_H-M   'P 1'
#
loop_
_entity.id
_entity.type
_entity.pdbx_description
1 polymer ?
#
loop_
_entity_poly.entity_id
_entity_poly.type
_entity_poly.pdbx_seq_one_letter_code
_entity_poly.pdbx_strand_id
1 'polypeptide(L)'
;MNNSLEENPLYLQSQLITYLGNKRSLLPFIGEGVNIVKEKLKKSKIKCLDVFSGSGIVSRYLKKDSQVIVANDLETYSCIINNCYLANKNEIDLKKLTRIYDELKLSINKKMQVVEKSIS
;
A
#
# COMPACT_ATOMS: atom_id res chain seq x y z
N MET A 1 8.48 -24.83 12.98
CA MET A 1 7.81 -24.43 11.71
C MET A 1 8.04 -22.93 11.53
N ASN A 2 9.06 -22.58 10.72
CA ASN A 2 9.36 -21.20 10.39
C ASN A 2 8.30 -20.69 9.40
N ASN A 3 7.26 -20.01 9.88
CA ASN A 3 6.46 -19.14 9.07
C ASN A 3 7.24 -17.83 8.86
N SER A 4 8.24 -17.87 7.97
CA SER A 4 8.71 -16.65 7.35
C SER A 4 7.52 -16.11 6.56
N LEU A 5 6.91 -15.05 7.05
CA LEU A 5 5.93 -14.27 6.30
C LEU A 5 6.71 -13.63 5.14
N GLU A 6 6.90 -14.38 4.05
CA GLU A 6 7.40 -13.82 2.80
C GLU A 6 6.41 -12.74 2.36
N GLU A 7 6.92 -11.55 2.22
CA GLU A 7 6.13 -10.41 1.74
C GLU A 7 5.69 -10.71 0.30
N ASN A 8 4.38 -10.60 0.04
CA ASN A 8 3.84 -10.88 -1.29
C ASN A 8 4.50 -9.95 -2.32
N PRO A 9 5.22 -10.48 -3.34
CA PRO A 9 5.87 -9.66 -4.36
C PRO A 9 4.93 -8.70 -5.08
N LEU A 10 3.66 -9.07 -5.23
CA LEU A 10 2.63 -8.23 -5.84
C LEU A 10 2.34 -6.97 -5.01
N TYR A 11 2.61 -6.99 -3.71
CA TYR A 11 2.39 -5.82 -2.85
C TYR A 11 3.20 -4.59 -3.27
N LEU A 12 4.42 -4.80 -3.79
CA LEU A 12 5.25 -3.72 -4.33
C LEU A 12 5.06 -3.50 -5.83
N GLN A 13 4.53 -4.48 -6.56
CA GLN A 13 4.32 -4.40 -8.01
C GLN A 13 2.99 -3.76 -8.39
N SER A 14 1.93 -4.03 -7.61
CA SER A 14 0.60 -3.48 -7.88
C SER A 14 0.54 -1.99 -7.61
N GLN A 15 -0.01 -1.25 -8.56
CA GLN A 15 -0.30 0.18 -8.42
C GLN A 15 -1.73 0.46 -8.85
N LEU A 16 -2.45 1.21 -8.01
CA LEU A 16 -3.77 1.75 -8.37
C LEU A 16 -3.66 2.96 -9.31
N ILE A 17 -2.58 3.71 -9.21
CA ILE A 17 -2.32 4.91 -10.00
C ILE A 17 -0.86 4.90 -10.45
N THR A 18 -0.63 5.04 -11.76
CA THR A 18 0.70 5.27 -12.32
C THR A 18 1.03 6.74 -12.18
N TYR A 19 2.00 7.06 -11.34
CA TYR A 19 2.42 8.43 -11.06
C TYR A 19 3.66 8.80 -11.87
N LEU A 20 3.68 10.00 -12.46
CA LEU A 20 4.90 10.60 -13.02
C LEU A 20 5.92 10.79 -11.89
N GLY A 21 7.12 10.20 -12.03
CA GLY A 21 8.14 10.24 -10.98
C GLY A 21 8.10 9.07 -9.99
N ASN A 22 7.60 7.93 -10.43
CA ASN A 22 7.59 6.71 -9.63
C ASN A 22 8.99 6.35 -9.10
N LYS A 23 9.14 6.38 -7.78
CA LYS A 23 10.40 6.09 -7.07
C LYS A 23 10.75 4.59 -7.03
N ARG A 24 10.06 3.73 -7.80
CA ARG A 24 10.25 2.26 -7.74
C ARG A 24 11.69 1.85 -8.10
N SER A 25 12.29 2.49 -9.09
CA SER A 25 13.67 2.24 -9.51
C SER A 25 14.70 2.64 -8.44
N LEU A 26 14.31 3.49 -7.50
CA LEU A 26 15.16 3.96 -6.40
C LEU A 26 15.07 3.07 -5.15
N LEU A 27 14.14 2.12 -5.10
CA LEU A 27 13.94 1.29 -3.89
C LEU A 27 15.19 0.54 -3.44
N PRO A 28 16.02 -0.05 -4.33
CA PRO A 28 17.26 -0.70 -3.90
C PRO A 28 18.22 0.28 -3.22
N PHE A 29 18.41 1.46 -3.81
CA PHE A 29 19.26 2.51 -3.25
C PHE A 29 18.73 3.01 -1.88
N ILE A 30 17.42 3.22 -1.77
CA ILE A 30 16.78 3.60 -0.49
C ILE A 30 17.01 2.48 0.55
N GLY A 31 16.90 1.23 0.15
CA GLY A 31 17.14 0.08 1.02
C GLY A 31 18.55 0.02 1.57
N GLU A 32 19.57 0.30 0.76
CA GLU A 32 20.96 0.41 1.20
C GLU A 32 21.12 1.50 2.27
N GLY A 33 20.55 2.68 2.05
CA GLY A 33 20.55 3.77 3.03
C GLY A 33 19.87 3.38 4.34
N VAL A 34 18.74 2.69 4.28
CA VAL A 34 18.05 2.18 5.47
C VAL A 34 18.89 1.17 6.23
N ASN A 35 19.59 0.27 5.56
CA ASN A 35 20.46 -0.71 6.19
C ASN A 35 21.62 -0.04 6.92
N ILE A 36 22.27 0.95 6.31
CA ILE A 36 23.32 1.76 6.96
C ILE A 36 22.81 2.42 8.24
N VAL A 37 21.61 2.98 8.21
CA VAL A 37 20.98 3.61 9.39
C VAL A 37 20.70 2.56 10.48
N LYS A 38 20.16 1.40 10.12
CA LYS A 38 19.88 0.30 11.06
C LYS A 38 21.15 -0.18 11.75
N GLU A 39 22.23 -0.34 11.00
CA GLU A 39 23.55 -0.73 11.54
C GLU A 39 24.09 0.32 12.52
N LYS A 40 24.09 1.59 12.12
CA LYS A 40 24.54 2.69 12.98
C LYS A 40 23.74 2.80 14.28
N LEU A 41 22.42 2.59 14.19
CA LEU A 41 21.55 2.62 15.37
C LEU A 41 21.53 1.30 16.15
N LYS A 42 22.17 0.25 15.65
CA LYS A 42 22.13 -1.12 16.21
C LYS A 42 20.68 -1.61 16.43
N LYS A 43 19.81 -1.36 15.46
CA LYS A 43 18.38 -1.72 15.51
C LYS A 43 17.98 -2.56 14.29
N SER A 44 17.20 -3.60 14.53
CA SER A 44 16.60 -4.41 13.46
C SER A 44 15.45 -3.68 12.75
N LYS A 45 14.72 -2.83 13.48
CA LYS A 45 13.63 -1.98 12.96
C LYS A 45 13.80 -0.53 13.44
N ILE A 46 13.43 0.41 12.59
CA ILE A 46 13.54 1.85 12.86
C ILE A 46 12.17 2.52 12.72
N LYS A 47 12.06 3.77 13.18
CA LYS A 47 10.89 4.60 12.89
C LYS A 47 11.17 5.38 11.61
N CYS A 48 10.24 5.32 10.66
CA CYS A 48 10.38 5.95 9.35
C CYS A 48 9.29 7.01 9.14
N LEU A 49 9.67 8.09 8.45
CA LEU A 49 8.75 9.12 7.98
C LEU A 49 8.99 9.33 6.48
N ASP A 50 7.95 9.12 5.68
CA ASP A 50 7.90 9.43 4.25
C ASP A 50 7.10 10.72 4.07
N VAL A 51 7.81 11.83 3.90
CA VAL A 51 7.22 13.18 3.91
C VAL A 51 6.42 13.48 2.64
N PHE A 52 6.82 12.87 1.51
CA PHE A 52 6.20 13.05 0.19
C PHE A 52 5.88 11.68 -0.41
N SER A 53 4.91 11.00 0.20
CA SER A 53 4.67 9.58 -0.03
C SER A 53 4.05 9.27 -1.41
N GLY A 54 3.33 10.22 -2.03
CA GLY A 54 2.69 10.03 -3.32
C GLY A 54 1.86 8.76 -3.39
N SER A 55 2.21 7.84 -4.27
CA SER A 55 1.57 6.53 -4.40
C SER A 55 1.89 5.55 -3.25
N GLY A 56 2.70 5.95 -2.28
CA GLY A 56 3.10 5.14 -1.13
C GLY A 56 4.09 4.02 -1.43
N ILE A 57 4.74 4.00 -2.59
CA ILE A 57 5.64 2.90 -2.95
C ILE A 57 6.85 2.80 -2.01
N VAL A 58 7.42 3.95 -1.59
CA VAL A 58 8.53 3.99 -0.64
C VAL A 58 8.05 3.57 0.74
N SER A 59 6.92 4.12 1.20
CA SER A 59 6.32 3.76 2.48
C SER A 59 6.03 2.26 2.59
N ARG A 60 5.47 1.64 1.53
CA ARG A 60 5.24 0.19 1.45
C ARG A 60 6.54 -0.60 1.54
N TYR A 61 7.56 -0.15 0.81
CA TYR A 61 8.87 -0.79 0.83
C TYR A 61 9.53 -0.72 2.21
N LEU A 62 9.42 0.43 2.90
CA LEU A 62 9.98 0.65 4.24
C LEU A 62 9.22 -0.08 5.34
N LYS A 63 7.98 -0.51 5.10
CA LYS A 63 7.12 -1.14 6.12
C LYS A 63 7.78 -2.35 6.78
N LYS A 64 8.48 -3.18 6.01
CA LYS A 64 9.20 -4.37 6.52
C LYS A 64 10.31 -4.04 7.52
N ASP A 65 10.97 -2.89 7.33
CA ASP A 65 12.10 -2.43 8.16
C ASP A 65 11.67 -1.45 9.26
N SER A 66 10.37 -1.16 9.34
CA SER A 66 9.84 -0.15 10.25
C SER A 66 9.15 -0.77 11.47
N GLN A 67 9.43 -0.22 12.64
CA GLN A 67 8.60 -0.39 13.83
C GLN A 67 7.34 0.49 13.74
N VAL A 68 7.53 1.72 13.24
CA VAL A 68 6.47 2.68 12.95
C VAL A 68 6.81 3.32 11.61
N ILE A 69 5.82 3.42 10.73
CA ILE A 69 5.92 4.21 9.51
C ILE A 69 4.83 5.27 9.49
N VAL A 70 5.24 6.50 9.20
CA VAL A 70 4.33 7.63 8.97
C VAL A 70 4.50 8.06 7.52
N ALA A 71 3.41 8.07 6.77
CA ALA A 71 3.35 8.58 5.41
C ALA A 71 2.61 9.91 5.42
N ASN A 72 3.17 10.92 4.76
CA ASN A 72 2.56 12.24 4.60
C ASN A 72 2.54 12.64 3.13
N ASP A 73 1.47 13.30 2.72
CA ASP A 73 1.33 13.92 1.40
C ASP A 73 0.27 15.01 1.45
N LEU A 74 0.34 15.97 0.52
CA LEU A 74 -0.67 17.03 0.39
C LEU A 74 -1.95 16.54 -0.30
N GLU A 75 -1.82 15.49 -1.12
CA GLU A 75 -2.90 15.01 -1.96
C GLU A 75 -3.83 14.06 -1.19
N THR A 76 -5.11 14.37 -1.17
CA THR A 76 -6.13 13.56 -0.48
C THR A 76 -6.15 12.11 -0.96
N TYR A 77 -6.00 11.86 -2.26
CA TYR A 77 -5.95 10.50 -2.80
C TYR A 77 -4.75 9.71 -2.28
N SER A 78 -3.61 10.37 -2.09
CA SER A 78 -2.41 9.76 -1.50
C SER A 78 -2.68 9.27 -0.08
N CYS A 79 -3.37 10.08 0.72
CA CYS A 79 -3.78 9.71 2.07
C CYS A 79 -4.66 8.45 2.07
N ILE A 80 -5.67 8.40 1.19
CA ILE A 80 -6.58 7.24 1.06
C ILE A 80 -5.79 5.97 0.66
N ILE A 81 -4.93 6.08 -0.35
CA ILE A 81 -4.12 4.96 -0.86
C ILE A 81 -3.16 4.46 0.22
N ASN A 82 -2.47 5.38 0.91
CA ASN A 82 -1.53 5.02 1.96
C ASN A 82 -2.22 4.37 3.17
N ASN A 83 -3.38 4.87 3.59
CA ASN A 83 -4.17 4.23 4.64
C ASN A 83 -4.56 2.79 4.28
N CYS A 84 -4.90 2.54 3.02
CA CYS A 84 -5.23 1.19 2.55
C CYS A 84 -3.98 0.27 2.55
N TYR A 85 -2.90 0.70 1.91
CA TYR A 85 -1.71 -0.15 1.74
C TYR A 85 -0.90 -0.33 3.03
N LEU A 86 -0.89 0.64 3.93
CA LEU A 86 -0.13 0.57 5.17
C LEU A 86 -0.90 -0.05 6.33
N ALA A 87 -2.21 -0.26 6.19
CA ALA A 87 -3.02 -0.94 7.18
C ALA A 87 -2.43 -2.32 7.52
N ASN A 88 -2.50 -2.70 8.79
CA ASN A 88 -2.08 -4.02 9.22
C ASN A 88 -3.25 -5.00 9.10
N LYS A 89 -2.94 -6.25 8.75
CA LYS A 89 -3.96 -7.28 8.53
C LYS A 89 -4.86 -7.51 9.75
N ASN A 90 -4.33 -7.38 10.94
CA ASN A 90 -5.07 -7.52 12.21
C ASN A 90 -6.00 -6.34 12.53
N GLU A 91 -5.85 -5.21 11.84
CA GLU A 91 -6.67 -4.01 12.00
C GLU A 91 -7.86 -4.00 11.03
N ILE A 92 -7.90 -4.94 10.08
CA ILE A 92 -8.90 -5.01 9.03
C ILE A 92 -9.96 -6.05 9.37
N ASP A 93 -11.23 -5.63 9.44
CA ASP A 93 -12.38 -6.52 9.47
C ASP A 93 -12.64 -7.08 8.06
N LEU A 94 -12.05 -8.25 7.80
CA LEU A 94 -12.16 -8.91 6.49
C LEU A 94 -13.60 -9.30 6.15
N LYS A 95 -14.44 -9.64 7.14
CA LYS A 95 -15.85 -9.99 6.90
C LYS A 95 -16.64 -8.78 6.42
N LYS A 96 -16.45 -7.64 7.08
CA LYS A 96 -17.04 -6.37 6.67
C LYS A 96 -16.56 -5.95 5.29
N LEU A 97 -15.27 -6.07 5.01
CA LEU A 97 -14.68 -5.72 3.72
C LEU A 97 -15.24 -6.59 2.59
N THR A 98 -15.34 -7.90 2.78
CA THR A 98 -15.92 -8.83 1.80
C THR A 98 -17.37 -8.47 1.52
N ARG A 99 -18.18 -8.20 2.55
CA ARG A 99 -19.57 -7.80 2.37
C ARG A 99 -19.69 -6.52 1.53
N ILE A 100 -18.92 -5.49 1.84
CA ILE A 100 -18.91 -4.23 1.08
C ILE A 100 -18.52 -4.48 -0.38
N TYR A 101 -17.51 -5.31 -0.62
CA TYR A 101 -17.06 -5.68 -1.96
C TYR A 101 -18.19 -6.35 -2.76
N ASP A 102 -18.89 -7.32 -2.16
CA ASP A 102 -19.99 -8.05 -2.81
C ASP A 102 -21.17 -7.12 -3.12
N GLU A 103 -21.53 -6.22 -2.20
CA GLU A 103 -22.56 -5.21 -2.40
C GLU A 103 -22.22 -4.26 -3.57
N LEU A 104 -20.97 -3.79 -3.65
CA LEU A 104 -20.50 -2.94 -4.74
C LEU A 104 -20.53 -3.67 -6.08
N LYS A 105 -20.07 -4.92 -6.11
CA LYS A 105 -20.08 -5.76 -7.32
C LYS A 105 -21.50 -5.96 -7.86
N LEU A 106 -22.45 -6.25 -6.97
CA LEU A 106 -23.86 -6.37 -7.35
C LEU A 106 -24.43 -5.06 -7.90
N SER A 107 -24.11 -3.94 -7.28
CA SER A 107 -24.56 -2.61 -7.72
C SER A 107 -24.02 -2.26 -9.11
N ILE A 108 -22.75 -2.55 -9.38
CA ILE A 108 -22.12 -2.32 -10.70
C ILE A 108 -22.79 -3.17 -11.75
N ASN A 109 -22.99 -4.47 -11.51
CA ASN A 109 -23.62 -5.39 -12.46
C ASN A 109 -25.05 -4.96 -12.81
N LYS A 110 -25.84 -4.50 -11.82
CA LYS A 110 -27.18 -3.96 -12.08
C LYS A 110 -27.15 -2.72 -12.97
N LYS A 111 -26.22 -1.79 -12.73
CA LYS A 111 -26.07 -0.59 -13.56
C LYS A 111 -25.63 -0.93 -14.99
N MET A 112 -24.72 -1.87 -15.17
CA MET A 112 -24.28 -2.31 -16.50
C MET A 112 -25.44 -2.93 -17.31
N GLN A 113 -26.28 -3.79 -16.68
CA GLN A 113 -27.46 -4.36 -17.34
C GLN A 113 -28.49 -3.30 -17.77
N VAL A 114 -28.63 -2.21 -17.02
CA VAL A 114 -29.50 -1.10 -17.38
C VAL A 114 -28.98 -0.37 -18.61
N VAL A 115 -27.65 -0.13 -18.68
CA VAL A 115 -27.00 0.53 -19.81
C VAL A 115 -27.11 -0.34 -21.07
N GLU A 116 -26.84 -1.64 -20.99
CA GLU A 116 -26.98 -2.57 -22.13
C GLU A 116 -28.40 -2.58 -22.70
N LYS A 117 -29.42 -2.58 -21.83
CA LYS A 117 -30.84 -2.51 -22.26
C LYS A 117 -31.25 -1.17 -22.88
N SER A 118 -30.52 -0.09 -22.59
CA SER A 118 -30.82 1.24 -23.14
C SER A 118 -30.14 1.50 -24.48
N ILE A 119 -29.17 0.66 -24.88
CA ILE A 119 -28.44 0.76 -26.14
C ILE A 119 -28.99 -0.23 -27.21
N SER A 120 -29.72 -1.23 -26.76
CA SER A 120 -30.43 -2.19 -27.65
C SER A 120 -31.81 -1.69 -28.01
#